data_f0a46252f7db6661bd78437bdacd57e6
#
_entry.id   f0a46252f7db6661bd78437bdacd57e6
#
_cell.length_a   1.000
_cell.length_b   1.000
_cell.length_c   1.000
_cell.angle_alpha   90.00
_cell.angle_beta   90.00
_cell.angle_gamma   90.00
#
_symmetry.space_group_name_H-M   'P 1'
#
loop_
_entity.id
_entity.type
_entity.pdbx_description
1 polymer ?
#
loop_
_entity_poly.entity_id
_entity_poly.type
_entity_poly.pdbx_seq_one_letter_code
_entity_poly.pdbx_strand_id
1 'polypeptide(L)'
;MDSISSDNTTIISKNKIHNFDLIINSAGLHADYLANKSNLKTRYTSLPFKGKYWKISFGDKNEIPNRLIYPVPNLDQPFLGVHTVYDKDGNFYLGPSSTPVFGREAYRPFRKFNFLEFCALSYKFILKIIFNENNLRNLAISEFKNLFLSSVMKSSNVYFKHKPVKIELSSKVGIRSQMFDKNSKKLFNDFVVIKQNNIIHILNAISPAWTSSFAMAEFICEKYTIKK
;
A
#
# COMPACT_ATOMS: atom_id res chain seq x y z
N MET A 1 12.74 -3.52 -16.24
CA MET A 1 11.94 -3.97 -17.40
C MET A 1 11.63 -2.74 -18.24
N ASP A 2 11.97 -2.79 -19.50
CA ASP A 2 11.88 -1.63 -20.38
C ASP A 2 10.55 -1.61 -21.14
N SER A 3 10.11 -2.77 -21.65
CA SER A 3 8.82 -2.93 -22.31
C SER A 3 8.30 -4.36 -22.26
N ILE A 4 7.01 -4.51 -22.58
CA ILE A 4 6.34 -5.77 -22.89
C ILE A 4 5.86 -5.64 -24.34
N SER A 5 6.02 -6.68 -25.14
CA SER A 5 5.58 -6.67 -26.54
C SER A 5 4.06 -6.57 -26.68
N SER A 6 3.61 -6.16 -27.86
CA SER A 6 2.18 -6.05 -28.17
C SER A 6 1.44 -7.40 -28.18
N ASP A 7 2.15 -8.49 -28.47
CA ASP A 7 1.62 -9.86 -28.39
C ASP A 7 1.54 -10.40 -26.96
N ASN A 8 2.10 -9.65 -25.98
CA ASN A 8 2.10 -9.97 -24.57
C ASN A 8 2.84 -11.28 -24.20
N THR A 9 3.84 -11.64 -24.96
CA THR A 9 4.66 -12.84 -24.71
C THR A 9 6.14 -12.52 -24.51
N THR A 10 6.58 -11.32 -24.91
CA THR A 10 7.98 -10.92 -24.88
C THR A 10 8.22 -9.80 -23.87
N ILE A 11 9.22 -9.98 -23.02
CA ILE A 11 9.71 -8.96 -22.09
C ILE A 11 11.08 -8.49 -22.55
N ILE A 12 11.27 -7.17 -22.66
CA ILE A 12 12.57 -6.55 -22.89
C ILE A 12 13.07 -5.97 -21.56
N SER A 13 14.24 -6.39 -21.13
CA SER A 13 14.88 -5.87 -19.92
C SER A 13 16.38 -5.80 -20.08
N LYS A 14 16.97 -4.62 -19.79
CA LYS A 14 18.40 -4.36 -19.95
C LYS A 14 18.94 -4.79 -21.31
N ASN A 15 18.23 -4.45 -22.37
CA ASN A 15 18.52 -4.80 -23.77
C ASN A 15 18.52 -6.32 -24.07
N LYS A 16 17.97 -7.14 -23.16
CA LYS A 16 17.76 -8.57 -23.40
C LYS A 16 16.29 -8.83 -23.67
N ILE A 17 16.05 -9.75 -24.60
CA ILE A 17 14.71 -10.18 -25.00
C ILE A 17 14.46 -11.56 -24.38
N HIS A 18 13.31 -11.68 -23.72
CA HIS A 18 12.87 -12.92 -23.09
C HIS A 18 11.47 -13.24 -23.57
N ASN A 19 11.26 -14.47 -24.06
CA ASN A 19 9.97 -14.96 -24.53
C ASN A 19 9.36 -15.92 -23.51
N PHE A 20 8.07 -15.84 -23.29
CA PHE A 20 7.31 -16.64 -22.33
C PHE A 20 5.96 -17.02 -22.90
N ASP A 21 5.43 -18.17 -22.50
CA ASP A 21 4.07 -18.60 -22.83
C ASP A 21 3.02 -17.87 -21.99
N LEU A 22 3.40 -17.50 -20.75
CA LEU A 22 2.55 -16.79 -19.81
C LEU A 22 3.39 -15.82 -18.96
N ILE A 23 2.89 -14.62 -18.76
CA ILE A 23 3.49 -13.63 -17.89
C ILE A 23 2.53 -13.35 -16.71
N ILE A 24 3.02 -13.41 -15.48
CA ILE A 24 2.26 -13.03 -14.28
C ILE A 24 2.88 -11.77 -13.68
N ASN A 25 2.15 -10.66 -13.77
CA ASN A 25 2.55 -9.40 -13.16
C ASN A 25 2.02 -9.33 -11.73
N SER A 26 2.87 -9.67 -10.77
CA SER A 26 2.63 -9.57 -9.32
C SER A 26 3.55 -8.54 -8.65
N ALA A 27 3.79 -7.41 -9.33
CA ALA A 27 4.82 -6.43 -8.96
C ALA A 27 4.39 -5.44 -7.85
N GLY A 28 3.28 -5.68 -7.16
CA GLY A 28 2.82 -4.87 -6.03
C GLY A 28 2.68 -3.39 -6.39
N LEU A 29 3.45 -2.51 -5.73
CA LEU A 29 3.45 -1.06 -6.01
C LEU A 29 3.69 -0.69 -7.48
N HIS A 30 4.34 -1.55 -8.26
CA HIS A 30 4.66 -1.31 -9.66
C HIS A 30 3.71 -2.03 -10.62
N ALA A 31 2.71 -2.77 -10.13
CA ALA A 31 1.86 -3.61 -10.97
C ALA A 31 1.06 -2.82 -12.01
N ASP A 32 0.50 -1.67 -11.63
CA ASP A 32 -0.23 -0.78 -12.55
C ASP A 32 0.70 -0.11 -13.58
N TYR A 33 1.94 0.22 -13.18
CA TYR A 33 2.95 0.74 -14.10
C TYR A 33 3.31 -0.30 -15.18
N LEU A 34 3.53 -1.55 -14.77
CA LEU A 34 3.83 -2.63 -15.71
C LEU A 34 2.63 -2.98 -16.61
N ALA A 35 1.42 -2.93 -16.06
CA ALA A 35 0.20 -3.10 -16.83
C ALA A 35 0.04 -2.02 -17.92
N ASN A 36 0.35 -0.77 -17.59
CA ASN A 36 0.38 0.31 -18.59
C ASN A 36 1.46 0.08 -19.67
N LYS A 37 2.60 -0.50 -19.31
CA LYS A 37 3.67 -0.86 -20.25
C LYS A 37 3.24 -1.96 -21.24
N SER A 38 2.29 -2.82 -20.87
CA SER A 38 1.66 -3.81 -21.76
C SER A 38 0.42 -3.26 -22.48
N ASN A 39 0.18 -1.95 -22.44
CA ASN A 39 -1.00 -1.29 -23.03
C ASN A 39 -2.35 -1.74 -22.42
N LEU A 40 -2.37 -2.27 -21.20
CA LEU A 40 -3.61 -2.59 -20.52
C LEU A 40 -4.40 -1.30 -20.23
N LYS A 41 -5.54 -1.14 -20.88
CA LYS A 41 -6.50 -0.08 -20.52
C LYS A 41 -7.31 -0.53 -19.32
N THR A 42 -7.12 0.13 -18.18
CA THR A 42 -7.83 -0.20 -16.94
C THR A 42 -8.36 1.05 -16.25
N ARG A 43 -9.50 0.88 -15.57
CA ARG A 43 -10.05 1.92 -14.70
C ARG A 43 -9.28 2.09 -13.38
N TYR A 44 -8.42 1.15 -13.05
CA TYR A 44 -7.69 1.14 -11.80
C TYR A 44 -6.34 1.86 -11.90
N THR A 45 -5.94 2.53 -10.83
CA THR A 45 -4.62 3.14 -10.69
C THR A 45 -4.16 3.05 -9.23
N SER A 46 -2.87 2.79 -9.04
CA SER A 46 -2.27 2.73 -7.72
C SER A 46 -1.96 4.12 -7.18
N LEU A 47 -2.29 4.34 -5.92
CA LEU A 47 -1.89 5.50 -5.13
C LEU A 47 -1.01 5.01 -3.98
N PRO A 48 0.26 5.40 -3.90
CA PRO A 48 1.15 4.95 -2.84
C PRO A 48 0.90 5.71 -1.53
N PHE A 49 0.79 4.96 -0.43
CA PHE A 49 0.67 5.49 0.94
C PHE A 49 1.78 4.94 1.83
N LYS A 50 2.41 5.83 2.57
CA LYS A 50 3.52 5.53 3.45
C LYS A 50 3.03 5.37 4.89
N GLY A 51 3.33 4.22 5.49
CA GLY A 51 3.11 3.94 6.89
C GLY A 51 4.38 4.16 7.71
N LYS A 52 4.27 4.93 8.78
CA LYS A 52 5.32 5.14 9.78
C LYS A 52 4.88 4.54 11.10
N TYR A 53 5.86 4.10 11.89
CA TYR A 53 5.64 3.55 13.23
C TYR A 53 6.43 4.33 14.26
N TRP A 54 5.92 4.37 15.48
CA TRP A 54 6.62 4.91 16.64
C TRP A 54 6.96 3.77 17.60
N LYS A 55 8.23 3.66 17.95
CA LYS A 55 8.67 2.74 19.00
C LYS A 55 8.28 3.34 20.33
N ILE A 56 7.62 2.54 21.16
CA ILE A 56 7.11 2.93 22.47
C ILE A 56 7.87 2.17 23.55
N SER A 57 8.34 2.89 24.57
CA SER A 57 8.99 2.30 25.71
C SER A 57 8.27 2.75 26.99
N PHE A 58 8.11 1.82 27.92
CA PHE A 58 7.56 2.04 29.25
C PHE A 58 8.66 1.97 30.31
N GLY A 59 8.39 2.47 31.52
CA GLY A 59 9.34 2.42 32.63
C GLY A 59 9.60 1.00 33.10
N ASP A 60 8.55 0.20 33.19
CA ASP A 60 8.61 -1.23 33.49
C ASP A 60 8.14 -2.03 32.26
N LYS A 61 8.79 -3.17 32.01
CA LYS A 61 8.38 -4.12 30.97
C LYS A 61 6.97 -4.69 31.21
N ASN A 62 6.55 -4.79 32.46
CA ASN A 62 5.22 -5.26 32.83
C ASN A 62 4.11 -4.28 32.45
N GLU A 63 4.44 -3.04 32.15
CA GLU A 63 3.49 -2.02 31.67
C GLU A 63 3.21 -2.13 30.18
N ILE A 64 4.03 -2.90 29.44
CA ILE A 64 3.82 -3.15 28.03
C ILE A 64 2.60 -4.07 27.88
N PRO A 65 1.57 -3.69 27.09
CA PRO A 65 0.44 -4.56 26.85
C PRO A 65 0.93 -5.89 26.25
N ASN A 66 0.53 -7.02 26.78
CA ASN A 66 0.90 -8.34 26.29
C ASN A 66 0.04 -8.82 25.10
N ARG A 67 -0.77 -7.93 24.53
CA ARG A 67 -1.68 -8.20 23.42
C ARG A 67 -1.57 -7.12 22.36
N LEU A 68 -1.86 -7.48 21.12
CA LEU A 68 -2.05 -6.51 20.04
C LEU A 68 -3.42 -5.85 20.21
N ILE A 69 -3.44 -4.53 20.10
CA ILE A 69 -4.64 -3.72 20.28
C ILE A 69 -4.94 -3.00 18.97
N TYR A 70 -6.14 -3.22 18.45
CA TYR A 70 -6.64 -2.60 17.24
C TYR A 70 -7.88 -1.77 17.55
N PRO A 71 -8.07 -0.61 16.91
CA PRO A 71 -9.35 0.09 16.95
C PRO A 71 -10.41 -0.72 16.21
N VAL A 72 -11.67 -0.48 16.53
CA VAL A 72 -12.78 -0.98 15.69
C VAL A 72 -12.63 -0.38 14.31
N PRO A 73 -12.59 -1.19 13.24
CA PRO A 73 -12.43 -0.68 11.89
C PRO A 73 -13.58 0.24 11.49
N ASN A 74 -13.25 1.41 10.96
CA ASN A 74 -14.22 2.25 10.26
C ASN A 74 -14.30 1.77 8.81
N LEU A 75 -15.44 1.20 8.42
CA LEU A 75 -15.65 0.63 7.08
C LEU A 75 -15.61 1.69 5.96
N ASP A 76 -15.80 2.96 6.30
CA ASP A 76 -15.67 4.08 5.35
C ASP A 76 -14.20 4.46 5.08
N GLN A 77 -13.26 3.91 5.86
CA GLN A 77 -11.84 4.19 5.71
C GLN A 77 -11.10 2.98 5.17
N PRO A 78 -10.18 3.17 4.22
CA PRO A 78 -9.42 2.07 3.60
C PRO A 78 -8.31 1.54 4.51
N PHE A 79 -8.16 2.06 5.73
CA PHE A 79 -7.06 1.74 6.63
C PHE A 79 -7.59 1.29 8.00
N LEU A 80 -6.90 0.32 8.60
CA LEU A 80 -7.25 -0.22 9.93
C LEU A 80 -7.07 0.77 11.09
N GLY A 81 -6.60 1.99 10.82
CA GLY A 81 -6.24 2.93 11.87
C GLY A 81 -4.93 2.58 12.58
N VAL A 82 -4.55 3.43 13.51
CA VAL A 82 -3.34 3.24 14.31
C VAL A 82 -3.58 2.10 15.31
N HIS A 83 -2.67 1.14 15.36
CA HIS A 83 -2.76 -0.03 16.23
C HIS A 83 -1.39 -0.38 16.82
N THR A 84 -1.35 -1.34 17.74
CA THR A 84 -0.11 -1.78 18.36
C THR A 84 0.48 -2.99 17.63
N VAL A 85 1.81 -3.05 17.55
CA VAL A 85 2.54 -4.14 16.88
C VAL A 85 3.81 -4.48 17.67
N TYR A 86 4.14 -5.76 17.75
CA TYR A 86 5.45 -6.23 18.18
C TYR A 86 6.32 -6.57 16.97
N ASP A 87 7.62 -6.34 17.08
CA ASP A 87 8.56 -6.93 16.15
C ASP A 87 9.10 -8.27 16.67
N LYS A 88 9.89 -8.94 15.85
CA LYS A 88 10.55 -10.22 16.20
C LYS A 88 11.49 -10.14 17.42
N ASP A 89 11.95 -8.95 17.74
CA ASP A 89 12.88 -8.70 18.85
C ASP A 89 12.13 -8.25 20.12
N GLY A 90 10.80 -8.29 20.12
CA GLY A 90 9.93 -7.92 21.23
C GLY A 90 9.78 -6.40 21.43
N ASN A 91 10.25 -5.58 20.49
CA ASN A 91 10.01 -4.14 20.58
C ASN A 91 8.56 -3.82 20.25
N PHE A 92 7.99 -2.88 20.99
CA PHE A 92 6.61 -2.47 20.89
C PHE A 92 6.47 -1.19 20.09
N TYR A 93 5.52 -1.19 19.15
CA TYR A 93 5.30 -0.07 18.25
C TYR A 93 3.83 0.31 18.19
N LEU A 94 3.59 1.58 17.87
CA LEU A 94 2.30 2.16 17.56
C LEU A 94 2.30 2.65 16.12
N GLY A 95 1.29 2.33 15.36
CA GLY A 95 1.14 2.71 13.94
C GLY A 95 0.39 1.66 13.15
N PRO A 96 0.50 1.66 11.83
CA PRO A 96 1.13 2.71 11.02
C PRO A 96 0.26 3.96 10.84
N SER A 97 0.89 5.10 10.58
CA SER A 97 0.23 6.21 9.92
C SER A 97 -0.04 5.86 8.45
N SER A 98 -0.85 6.64 7.77
CA SER A 98 -1.13 6.43 6.35
C SER A 98 -1.05 7.74 5.59
N THR A 99 0.14 8.08 5.10
CA THR A 99 0.40 9.36 4.44
C THR A 99 0.55 9.14 2.94
N PRO A 100 -0.15 9.89 2.09
CA PRO A 100 0.12 9.90 0.66
C PRO A 100 1.58 10.22 0.38
N VAL A 101 2.19 9.51 -0.57
CA VAL A 101 3.54 9.82 -1.05
C VAL A 101 3.57 9.89 -2.57
N PHE A 102 4.46 10.75 -3.07
CA PHE A 102 4.57 11.08 -4.50
C PHE A 102 5.68 10.31 -5.19
N GLY A 103 5.88 9.07 -4.77
CA GLY A 103 6.85 8.14 -5.39
C GLY A 103 6.68 6.75 -4.78
N ARG A 104 6.73 5.71 -5.63
CA ARG A 104 6.62 4.32 -5.19
C ARG A 104 7.81 3.88 -4.33
N GLU A 105 8.96 4.51 -4.52
CA GLU A 105 10.20 4.21 -3.78
C GLU A 105 10.54 5.28 -2.73
N ALA A 106 9.59 6.11 -2.32
CA ALA A 106 9.78 7.21 -1.38
C ALA A 106 9.94 6.75 0.10
N TYR A 107 10.67 5.65 0.34
CA TYR A 107 10.99 5.16 1.69
C TYR A 107 11.82 6.15 2.49
N ARG A 108 12.75 6.84 1.83
CA ARG A 108 13.58 7.91 2.42
C ARG A 108 13.41 9.19 1.61
N PRO A 109 13.54 10.37 2.24
CA PRO A 109 13.51 11.63 1.52
C PRO A 109 14.54 11.65 0.40
N PHE A 110 14.14 12.10 -0.77
CA PHE A 110 14.97 12.30 -1.97
C PHE A 110 15.74 11.08 -2.52
N ARG A 111 15.60 9.89 -1.90
CA ARG A 111 16.22 8.67 -2.43
C ARG A 111 15.38 8.12 -3.58
N LYS A 112 16.03 7.85 -4.72
CA LYS A 112 15.38 7.39 -5.97
C LYS A 112 14.24 8.33 -6.42
N PHE A 113 14.39 9.63 -6.23
CA PHE A 113 13.40 10.61 -6.65
C PHE A 113 13.27 10.60 -8.17
N ASN A 114 12.07 10.37 -8.66
CA ASN A 114 11.72 10.47 -10.07
C ASN A 114 10.76 11.65 -10.26
N PHE A 115 11.24 12.72 -10.91
CA PHE A 115 10.47 13.94 -11.09
C PHE A 115 9.19 13.73 -11.92
N LEU A 116 9.23 12.91 -12.95
CA LEU A 116 8.05 12.62 -13.77
C LEU A 116 6.99 11.83 -12.98
N GLU A 117 7.43 10.84 -12.19
CA GLU A 117 6.54 10.10 -11.30
C GLU A 117 5.95 11.02 -10.23
N PHE A 118 6.76 11.90 -9.64
CA PHE A 118 6.31 12.91 -8.69
C PHE A 118 5.23 13.79 -9.29
N CYS A 119 5.45 14.37 -10.47
CA CYS A 119 4.46 15.21 -11.14
C CYS A 119 3.17 14.43 -11.45
N ALA A 120 3.28 13.21 -11.97
CA ALA A 120 2.13 12.39 -12.33
C ALA A 120 1.28 12.00 -11.10
N LEU A 121 1.93 11.65 -9.99
CA LEU A 121 1.23 11.30 -8.74
C LEU A 121 0.67 12.56 -8.06
N SER A 122 1.43 13.66 -8.03
CA SER A 122 0.97 14.94 -7.48
C SER A 122 -0.28 15.42 -8.20
N TYR A 123 -0.28 15.42 -9.51
CA TYR A 123 -1.45 15.76 -10.32
C TYR A 123 -2.67 14.92 -9.96
N LYS A 124 -2.49 13.59 -9.86
CA LYS A 124 -3.58 12.67 -9.48
C LYS A 124 -4.14 12.98 -8.09
N PHE A 125 -3.27 13.24 -7.09
CA PHE A 125 -3.72 13.54 -5.72
C PHE A 125 -4.36 14.92 -5.62
N ILE A 126 -3.74 15.94 -6.20
CA ILE A 126 -4.21 17.33 -6.11
C ILE A 126 -5.61 17.47 -6.68
N LEU A 127 -5.87 16.98 -7.87
CA LEU A 127 -7.20 17.04 -8.47
C LEU A 127 -8.25 16.39 -7.57
N LYS A 128 -7.96 15.22 -7.02
CA LYS A 128 -8.89 14.48 -6.15
C LYS A 128 -9.17 15.19 -4.83
N ILE A 129 -8.16 15.86 -4.26
CA ILE A 129 -8.30 16.66 -3.04
C ILE A 129 -9.09 17.94 -3.33
N ILE A 130 -8.81 18.63 -4.44
CA ILE A 130 -9.51 19.87 -4.83
C ILE A 130 -10.99 19.58 -5.03
N PHE A 131 -11.33 18.57 -5.82
CA PHE A 131 -12.73 18.20 -6.09
C PHE A 131 -13.38 17.42 -4.96
N ASN A 132 -12.67 17.18 -3.84
CA ASN A 132 -13.14 16.42 -2.68
C ASN A 132 -13.82 15.10 -3.04
N GLU A 133 -13.32 14.43 -4.07
CA GLU A 133 -13.84 13.14 -4.52
C GLU A 133 -13.84 12.13 -3.35
N ASN A 134 -15.05 11.71 -2.95
CA ASN A 134 -15.28 10.69 -1.92
C ASN A 134 -14.63 10.98 -0.55
N ASN A 135 -14.72 12.22 -0.08
CA ASN A 135 -14.11 12.64 1.19
C ASN A 135 -12.58 12.47 1.26
N LEU A 136 -11.91 12.33 0.12
CA LEU A 136 -10.45 12.22 0.09
C LEU A 136 -9.74 13.43 0.71
N ARG A 137 -10.37 14.62 0.65
CA ARG A 137 -9.88 15.80 1.38
C ARG A 137 -9.89 15.56 2.89
N ASN A 138 -10.98 15.07 3.44
CA ASN A 138 -11.11 14.80 4.88
C ASN A 138 -10.17 13.68 5.31
N LEU A 139 -10.04 12.63 4.49
CA LEU A 139 -9.08 11.57 4.70
C LEU A 139 -7.63 12.12 4.67
N ALA A 140 -7.27 12.92 3.69
CA ALA A 140 -5.94 13.52 3.59
C ALA A 140 -5.65 14.44 4.79
N ILE A 141 -6.63 15.22 5.25
CA ILE A 141 -6.48 16.10 6.43
C ILE A 141 -6.33 15.26 7.71
N SER A 142 -7.12 14.20 7.89
CA SER A 142 -7.02 13.32 9.06
C SER A 142 -5.68 12.59 9.08
N GLU A 143 -5.24 12.08 7.95
CA GLU A 143 -3.95 11.39 7.83
C GLU A 143 -2.77 12.35 7.93
N PHE A 144 -2.91 13.60 7.47
CA PHE A 144 -1.90 14.63 7.70
C PHE A 144 -1.75 14.94 9.21
N LYS A 145 -2.86 14.98 9.95
CA LYS A 145 -2.81 15.11 11.42
C LYS A 145 -2.10 13.91 12.06
N ASN A 146 -2.30 12.71 11.54
CA ASN A 146 -1.64 11.49 12.03
C ASN A 146 -0.12 11.43 11.71
N LEU A 147 0.43 12.41 10.98
CA LEU A 147 1.88 12.59 10.88
C LEU A 147 2.50 13.09 12.19
N PHE A 148 1.72 13.78 13.01
CA PHE A 148 2.18 14.35 14.27
C PHE A 148 1.98 13.35 15.39
N LEU A 149 3.05 13.11 16.16
CA LEU A 149 3.04 12.19 17.28
C LEU A 149 1.91 12.50 18.28
N SER A 150 1.64 13.78 18.53
CA SER A 150 0.58 14.22 19.44
C SER A 150 -0.81 13.71 19.03
N SER A 151 -1.10 13.70 17.72
CA SER A 151 -2.38 13.22 17.20
C SER A 151 -2.49 11.70 17.31
N VAL A 152 -1.40 10.99 16.98
CA VAL A 152 -1.32 9.52 17.10
C VAL A 152 -1.48 9.11 18.57
N MET A 153 -0.80 9.82 19.47
CA MET A 153 -0.91 9.58 20.92
C MET A 153 -2.31 9.86 21.44
N LYS A 154 -2.94 10.94 21.00
CA LYS A 154 -4.33 11.24 21.39
C LYS A 154 -5.29 10.13 20.98
N SER A 155 -5.14 9.62 19.77
CA SER A 155 -5.96 8.51 19.25
C SER A 155 -5.73 7.19 19.99
N SER A 156 -4.54 6.98 20.55
CA SER A 156 -4.14 5.73 21.18
C SER A 156 -4.09 5.76 22.72
N ASN A 157 -4.39 6.92 23.35
CA ASN A 157 -4.39 7.02 24.81
C ASN A 157 -5.31 6.00 25.50
N VAL A 158 -6.33 5.52 24.79
CA VAL A 158 -7.23 4.47 25.30
C VAL A 158 -6.58 3.08 25.35
N TYR A 159 -5.43 2.89 24.67
CA TYR A 159 -4.75 1.61 24.58
C TYR A 159 -3.83 1.32 25.77
N PHE A 160 -3.41 2.37 26.49
CA PHE A 160 -2.39 2.25 27.51
C PHE A 160 -2.93 2.64 28.88
N LYS A 161 -2.77 1.73 29.83
CA LYS A 161 -3.05 1.99 31.26
C LYS A 161 -2.01 2.94 31.85
N HIS A 162 -0.76 2.80 31.42
CA HIS A 162 0.38 3.58 31.87
C HIS A 162 0.90 4.45 30.74
N LYS A 163 1.39 5.65 31.06
CA LYS A 163 1.96 6.55 30.04
C LYS A 163 3.33 6.05 29.59
N PRO A 164 3.60 6.04 28.28
CA PRO A 164 4.93 5.74 27.79
C PRO A 164 5.97 6.74 28.31
N VAL A 165 7.15 6.23 28.67
CA VAL A 165 8.29 7.05 29.12
C VAL A 165 9.04 7.63 27.92
N LYS A 166 9.11 6.87 26.82
CA LYS A 166 9.82 7.28 25.60
C LYS A 166 9.04 6.86 24.35
N ILE A 167 9.00 7.77 23.40
CA ILE A 167 8.37 7.54 22.09
C ILE A 167 9.31 8.06 21.01
N GLU A 168 9.72 7.21 20.11
CA GLU A 168 10.67 7.51 19.05
C GLU A 168 10.13 7.13 17.68
N LEU A 169 10.36 7.99 16.67
CA LEU A 169 10.02 7.63 15.30
C LEU A 169 10.90 6.45 14.87
N SER A 170 10.26 5.36 14.49
CA SER A 170 10.95 4.19 14.00
C SER A 170 11.51 4.40 12.59
N SER A 171 12.66 3.77 12.31
CA SER A 171 13.18 3.64 10.94
C SER A 171 12.35 2.67 10.07
N LYS A 172 11.46 1.90 10.69
CA LYS A 172 10.54 0.98 9.99
C LYS A 172 9.51 1.78 9.21
N VAL A 173 9.51 1.62 7.91
CA VAL A 173 8.63 2.32 6.98
C VAL A 173 8.15 1.33 5.93
N GLY A 174 6.85 1.32 5.69
CA GLY A 174 6.25 0.59 4.57
C GLY A 174 5.56 1.54 3.60
N ILE A 175 5.62 1.25 2.31
CA ILE A 175 4.77 1.90 1.31
C ILE A 175 3.79 0.86 0.79
N ARG A 176 2.49 1.14 0.96
CA ARG A 176 1.42 0.29 0.44
C ARG A 176 0.83 0.88 -0.83
N SER A 177 0.48 0.01 -1.76
CA SER A 177 -0.34 0.36 -2.91
C SER A 177 -1.80 0.40 -2.45
N GLN A 178 -2.45 1.54 -2.59
CA GLN A 178 -3.89 1.61 -2.45
C GLN A 178 -4.50 1.80 -3.82
N MET A 179 -5.36 0.87 -4.21
CA MET A 179 -6.00 0.93 -5.52
C MET A 179 -7.11 1.98 -5.54
N PHE A 180 -7.15 2.76 -6.60
CA PHE A 180 -8.19 3.74 -6.87
C PHE A 180 -8.93 3.38 -8.15
N ASP A 181 -10.25 3.30 -8.07
CA ASP A 181 -11.12 3.09 -9.22
C ASP A 181 -11.55 4.46 -9.79
N LYS A 182 -11.16 4.72 -11.03
CA LYS A 182 -11.46 5.99 -11.74
C LYS A 182 -12.94 6.16 -12.06
N ASN A 183 -13.68 5.05 -12.22
CA ASN A 183 -15.10 5.11 -12.57
C ASN A 183 -15.96 5.44 -11.35
N SER A 184 -15.81 4.69 -10.26
CA SER A 184 -16.52 4.96 -9.01
C SER A 184 -15.91 6.13 -8.24
N LYS A 185 -14.71 6.58 -8.62
CA LYS A 185 -13.91 7.62 -7.94
C LYS A 185 -13.60 7.28 -6.47
N LYS A 186 -13.57 6.00 -6.11
CA LYS A 186 -13.34 5.50 -4.74
C LYS A 186 -12.04 4.71 -4.64
N LEU A 187 -11.53 4.63 -3.42
CA LEU A 187 -10.52 3.64 -3.08
C LEU A 187 -11.15 2.25 -3.14
N PHE A 188 -10.46 1.33 -3.79
CA PHE A 188 -10.96 -0.01 -4.02
C PHE A 188 -10.30 -0.99 -3.05
N ASN A 189 -11.12 -1.63 -2.23
CA ASN A 189 -10.68 -2.45 -1.10
C ASN A 189 -10.87 -3.94 -1.35
N ASP A 190 -10.57 -4.41 -2.56
CA ASP A 190 -10.62 -5.82 -2.90
C ASP A 190 -9.49 -6.18 -3.86
N PHE A 191 -9.29 -7.46 -4.11
CA PHE A 191 -8.33 -7.96 -5.09
C PHE A 191 -8.72 -7.53 -6.51
N VAL A 192 -7.72 -7.16 -7.30
CA VAL A 192 -7.92 -6.85 -8.73
C VAL A 192 -6.97 -7.70 -9.55
N VAL A 193 -7.54 -8.68 -10.26
CA VAL A 193 -6.81 -9.54 -11.20
C VAL A 193 -7.43 -9.39 -12.59
N ILE A 194 -6.62 -9.03 -13.56
CA ILE A 194 -7.04 -8.84 -14.96
C ILE A 194 -6.18 -9.70 -15.86
N LYS A 195 -6.80 -10.54 -16.69
CA LYS A 195 -6.13 -11.26 -17.77
C LYS A 195 -6.22 -10.44 -19.04
N GLN A 196 -5.07 -10.23 -19.67
CA GLN A 196 -4.92 -9.61 -21.00
C GLN A 196 -4.08 -10.54 -21.86
N ASN A 197 -4.70 -11.26 -22.78
CA ASN A 197 -4.04 -12.28 -23.61
C ASN A 197 -3.23 -13.26 -22.72
N ASN A 198 -1.92 -13.30 -22.88
CA ASN A 198 -1.01 -14.16 -22.12
C ASN A 198 -0.37 -13.46 -20.92
N ILE A 199 -0.95 -12.34 -20.45
CA ILE A 199 -0.52 -11.71 -19.21
C ILE A 199 -1.66 -11.75 -18.18
N ILE A 200 -1.33 -12.14 -16.95
CA ILE A 200 -2.20 -12.01 -15.78
C ILE A 200 -1.64 -10.88 -14.92
N HIS A 201 -2.41 -9.81 -14.74
CA HIS A 201 -2.03 -8.67 -13.92
C HIS A 201 -2.73 -8.72 -12.55
N ILE A 202 -1.97 -8.89 -11.48
CA ILE A 202 -2.44 -8.74 -10.10
C ILE A 202 -2.22 -7.27 -9.72
N LEU A 203 -3.21 -6.43 -9.99
CA LEU A 203 -3.08 -4.97 -9.80
C LEU A 203 -3.26 -4.57 -8.35
N ASN A 204 -4.11 -5.29 -7.62
CA ASN A 204 -4.33 -5.05 -6.20
C ASN A 204 -4.34 -6.36 -5.42
N ALA A 205 -3.50 -6.42 -4.40
CA ALA A 205 -3.45 -7.48 -3.42
C ALA A 205 -3.48 -6.82 -2.04
N ILE A 206 -4.70 -6.57 -1.53
CA ILE A 206 -4.92 -5.89 -0.26
C ILE A 206 -4.87 -6.89 0.90
N SER A 207 -4.64 -6.39 2.13
CA SER A 207 -4.72 -7.23 3.33
C SER A 207 -6.06 -7.98 3.40
N PRO A 208 -6.04 -9.30 3.64
CA PRO A 208 -4.97 -10.15 4.17
C PRO A 208 -4.08 -10.85 3.11
N ALA A 209 -3.72 -10.21 2.03
CA ALA A 209 -3.03 -10.80 0.88
C ALA A 209 -1.78 -11.62 1.23
N TRP A 210 -1.00 -11.22 2.24
CA TRP A 210 0.18 -11.97 2.66
C TRP A 210 -0.17 -13.35 3.21
N THR A 211 -1.10 -13.40 4.13
CA THR A 211 -1.52 -14.66 4.78
C THR A 211 -2.39 -15.54 3.88
N SER A 212 -3.06 -14.96 2.88
CA SER A 212 -3.87 -15.66 1.89
C SER A 212 -3.14 -15.90 0.55
N SER A 213 -1.82 -15.67 0.49
CA SER A 213 -1.07 -15.69 -0.77
C SER A 213 -1.11 -17.03 -1.49
N PHE A 214 -1.06 -18.15 -0.77
CA PHE A 214 -1.16 -19.49 -1.37
C PHE A 214 -2.55 -19.75 -1.97
N ALA A 215 -3.62 -19.49 -1.23
CA ALA A 215 -4.99 -19.63 -1.72
C ALA A 215 -5.26 -18.70 -2.93
N MET A 216 -4.70 -17.48 -2.90
CA MET A 216 -4.80 -16.56 -4.01
C MET A 216 -4.04 -17.05 -5.25
N ALA A 217 -2.86 -17.64 -5.07
CA ALA A 217 -2.09 -18.24 -6.16
C ALA A 217 -2.84 -19.41 -6.78
N GLU A 218 -3.39 -20.31 -5.98
CA GLU A 218 -4.22 -21.43 -6.43
C GLU A 218 -5.43 -20.94 -7.24
N PHE A 219 -6.20 -20.00 -6.70
CA PHE A 219 -7.33 -19.37 -7.40
C PHE A 219 -6.92 -18.77 -8.76
N ILE A 220 -5.77 -18.07 -8.84
CA ILE A 220 -5.28 -17.49 -10.08
C ILE A 220 -4.91 -18.59 -11.09
N CYS A 221 -4.24 -19.64 -10.62
CA CYS A 221 -3.86 -20.76 -11.49
C CYS A 221 -5.11 -21.47 -12.04
N GLU A 222 -6.06 -21.82 -11.20
CA GLU A 222 -7.29 -22.48 -11.63
C GLU A 222 -8.12 -21.66 -12.61
N LYS A 223 -8.27 -20.36 -12.28
CA LYS A 223 -9.16 -19.49 -13.09
C LYS A 223 -8.55 -19.04 -14.40
N TYR A 224 -7.23 -18.83 -14.45
CA TYR A 224 -6.62 -18.13 -15.57
C TYR A 224 -5.60 -18.95 -16.36
N THR A 225 -5.02 -20.02 -15.78
CA THR A 225 -3.96 -20.79 -16.44
C THR A 225 -4.44 -22.17 -16.93
N ILE A 226 -5.30 -22.84 -16.18
CA ILE A 226 -5.82 -24.16 -16.55
C ILE A 226 -6.87 -23.95 -17.65
N LYS A 227 -6.55 -24.35 -18.86
CA LYS A 227 -7.56 -24.50 -19.93
C LYS A 227 -8.47 -25.66 -19.53
N LYS A 228 -9.74 -25.37 -19.23
CA LYS A 228 -10.77 -26.41 -19.20
C LYS A 228 -10.99 -26.98 -20.59
#